data_5700ce0ee8019044a5a4c208a9bf6019
#
_entry.id   5700ce0ee8019044a5a4c208a9bf6019
#
_cell.length_a   1.000
_cell.length_b   1.000
_cell.length_c   1.000
_cell.angle_alpha   90.00
_cell.angle_beta   90.00
_cell.angle_gamma   90.00
#
_symmetry.space_group_name_H-M   'P 1'
#
loop_
_entity.id
_entity.type
_entity.pdbx_description
1 polymer ?
#
loop_
_entity_poly.entity_id
_entity_poly.type
_entity_poly.pdbx_seq_one_letter_code
_entity_poly.pdbx_strand_id
1 'polypeptide(L)'
;MKKIGILSDTHSYWDEKYLHYFEPCDEIWHAGDIGSVEVAEKLAAFRPFRAVCGNCDGGDLRLMYRELNRFKCEDVDVLIKHIGGYPGNYDASVRSTLFANPPQLFIAGHSHILKVKYDKTLNLLHINPGAAGIQGWHKERTLIRLTIEGKEFKDLEVITLGR
;
A
#
# COMPACT_ATOMS: atom_id res chain seq x y z
N MET A 1 -1.78 12.93 -14.69
CA MET A 1 -2.64 11.83 -14.20
C MET A 1 -1.84 10.55 -14.06
N LYS A 2 -1.96 9.90 -12.92
CA LYS A 2 -1.29 8.63 -12.65
C LYS A 2 -2.26 7.60 -12.12
N LYS A 3 -2.22 6.41 -12.69
CA LYS A 3 -2.99 5.27 -12.20
C LYS A 3 -2.08 4.36 -11.39
N ILE A 4 -2.46 4.09 -10.15
CA ILE A 4 -1.63 3.41 -9.17
C ILE A 4 -2.25 2.07 -8.78
N GLY A 5 -1.42 1.04 -8.78
CA GLY A 5 -1.78 -0.25 -8.20
C GLY A 5 -1.25 -0.33 -6.77
N ILE A 6 -2.10 -0.69 -5.83
CA ILE A 6 -1.74 -0.76 -4.41
C ILE A 6 -2.01 -2.16 -3.90
N LEU A 7 -1.00 -2.76 -3.27
CA LEU A 7 -1.12 -4.08 -2.63
C LEU A 7 -0.30 -4.13 -1.36
N SER A 8 -0.55 -5.13 -0.53
CA SER A 8 0.17 -5.36 0.72
C SER A 8 0.12 -6.82 1.12
N ASP A 9 1.02 -7.18 2.03
CA ASP A 9 0.97 -8.48 2.72
C ASP A 9 0.91 -9.66 1.75
N THR A 10 1.84 -9.67 0.80
CA THR A 10 2.01 -10.80 -0.14
C THR A 10 2.64 -12.00 0.54
N HIS A 11 3.47 -11.79 1.57
CA HIS A 11 4.12 -12.85 2.35
C HIS A 11 4.70 -13.94 1.45
N SER A 12 5.52 -13.54 0.49
CA SER A 12 6.20 -14.41 -0.48
C SER A 12 5.29 -15.08 -1.52
N TYR A 13 3.98 -14.86 -1.44
CA TYR A 13 3.05 -15.47 -2.39
C TYR A 13 3.02 -14.68 -3.69
N TRP A 14 3.33 -15.36 -4.80
CA TRP A 14 3.27 -14.76 -6.12
C TRP A 14 2.01 -15.23 -6.85
N ASP A 15 1.34 -14.29 -7.50
CA ASP A 15 0.16 -14.56 -8.32
C ASP A 15 0.26 -13.70 -9.58
N GLU A 16 0.27 -14.33 -10.75
CA GLU A 16 0.32 -13.63 -12.02
C GLU A 16 -0.84 -12.64 -12.20
N LYS A 17 -1.93 -12.83 -11.46
CA LYS A 17 -3.06 -11.90 -11.47
C LYS A 17 -2.66 -10.50 -11.00
N TYR A 18 -1.62 -10.37 -10.19
CA TYR A 18 -1.11 -9.05 -9.80
C TYR A 18 -0.76 -8.24 -11.05
N LEU A 19 -0.04 -8.85 -11.99
CA LEU A 19 0.36 -8.19 -13.23
C LEU A 19 -0.84 -7.94 -14.15
N HIS A 20 -1.76 -8.89 -14.20
CA HIS A 20 -2.97 -8.75 -15.01
C HIS A 20 -3.78 -7.52 -14.58
N TYR A 21 -4.05 -7.38 -13.30
CA TYR A 21 -4.86 -6.26 -12.79
C TYR A 21 -4.10 -4.94 -12.74
N PHE A 22 -2.77 -4.97 -12.64
CA PHE A 22 -1.95 -3.77 -12.63
C PHE A 22 -1.41 -3.36 -14.00
N GLU A 23 -1.79 -4.09 -15.05
CA GLU A 23 -1.37 -3.75 -16.41
C GLU A 23 -1.69 -2.29 -16.77
N PRO A 24 -2.89 -1.74 -16.49
CA PRO A 24 -3.18 -0.34 -16.82
C PRO A 24 -2.56 0.68 -15.86
N CYS A 25 -1.84 0.23 -14.83
CA CYS A 25 -1.26 1.15 -13.84
C CYS A 25 0.09 1.70 -14.29
N ASP A 26 0.37 2.94 -13.90
CA ASP A 26 1.64 3.61 -14.15
C ASP A 26 2.70 3.23 -13.12
N GLU A 27 2.29 3.00 -11.87
CA GLU A 27 3.17 2.62 -10.78
C GLU A 27 2.48 1.57 -9.91
N ILE A 28 3.31 0.82 -9.15
CA ILE A 28 2.83 -0.15 -8.16
C ILE A 28 3.43 0.24 -6.80
N TRP A 29 2.58 0.33 -5.79
CA TRP A 29 2.99 0.61 -4.41
C TRP A 29 2.64 -0.56 -3.49
N HIS A 30 3.60 -0.99 -2.68
CA HIS A 30 3.46 -2.11 -1.75
C HIS A 30 3.62 -1.64 -0.31
N ALA A 31 2.65 -1.95 0.52
CA ALA A 31 2.60 -1.46 1.90
C ALA A 31 3.26 -2.40 2.92
N GLY A 32 4.16 -3.30 2.47
CA GLY A 32 4.99 -4.10 3.38
C GLY A 32 4.55 -5.54 3.55
N ASP A 33 5.39 -6.29 4.25
CA ASP A 33 5.31 -7.75 4.36
C ASP A 33 5.30 -8.39 2.98
N ILE A 34 6.31 -8.02 2.21
CA ILE A 34 6.55 -8.53 0.85
C ILE A 34 6.88 -10.02 0.92
N GLY A 35 7.75 -10.38 1.85
CA GLY A 35 8.13 -11.74 2.16
C GLY A 35 9.39 -12.20 1.47
N SER A 36 9.55 -11.91 0.19
CA SER A 36 10.74 -12.30 -0.57
C SER A 36 11.18 -11.23 -1.55
N VAL A 37 12.49 -11.20 -1.82
CA VAL A 37 13.07 -10.31 -2.82
C VAL A 37 12.50 -10.62 -4.21
N GLU A 38 12.20 -11.89 -4.48
CA GLU A 38 11.66 -12.31 -5.77
C GLU A 38 10.33 -11.63 -6.10
N VAL A 39 9.41 -11.52 -5.13
CA VAL A 39 8.13 -10.83 -5.35
C VAL A 39 8.39 -9.35 -5.66
N ALA A 40 9.26 -8.70 -4.89
CA ALA A 40 9.61 -7.30 -5.11
C ALA A 40 10.21 -7.06 -6.49
N GLU A 41 11.14 -7.93 -6.90
CA GLU A 41 11.80 -7.82 -8.20
C GLU A 41 10.83 -8.00 -9.37
N LYS A 42 9.90 -8.94 -9.26
CA LYS A 42 8.89 -9.16 -10.30
C LYS A 42 7.97 -7.95 -10.47
N LEU A 43 7.55 -7.36 -9.37
CA LEU A 43 6.71 -6.15 -9.41
C LEU A 43 7.50 -4.96 -9.96
N ALA A 44 8.74 -4.77 -9.50
CA ALA A 44 9.59 -3.67 -9.93
C ALA A 44 9.99 -3.77 -11.41
N ALA A 45 10.12 -4.98 -11.93
CA ALA A 45 10.41 -5.20 -13.36
C ALA A 45 9.20 -4.86 -14.23
N PHE A 46 8.00 -4.93 -13.70
CA PHE A 46 6.77 -4.71 -14.47
C PHE A 46 6.41 -3.23 -14.57
N ARG A 47 6.48 -2.49 -13.46
CA ARG A 47 6.19 -1.03 -13.40
C ARG A 47 7.10 -0.36 -12.39
N PRO A 48 7.29 0.96 -12.46
CA PRO A 48 7.93 1.71 -11.37
C PRO A 48 7.31 1.32 -10.03
N PHE A 49 8.17 0.96 -9.06
CA PHE A 49 7.76 0.30 -7.84
C PHE A 49 8.22 1.08 -6.61
N ARG A 50 7.29 1.34 -5.69
CA ARG A 50 7.60 1.91 -4.38
C ARG A 50 7.08 0.97 -3.31
N ALA A 51 7.84 0.82 -2.24
CA ALA A 51 7.46 -0.10 -1.18
C ALA A 51 8.03 0.34 0.16
N VAL A 52 7.47 -0.24 1.22
CA VAL A 52 8.07 -0.22 2.55
C VAL A 52 8.32 -1.67 2.97
N CYS A 53 9.21 -1.88 3.92
CA CYS A 53 9.32 -3.19 4.56
C CYS A 53 8.33 -3.29 5.70
N GLY A 54 7.78 -4.48 5.90
CA GLY A 54 6.89 -4.78 7.00
C GLY A 54 7.61 -5.46 8.16
N ASN A 55 6.86 -5.79 9.21
CA ASN A 55 7.42 -6.41 10.41
C ASN A 55 7.95 -7.83 10.16
N CYS A 56 7.43 -8.52 9.15
CA CYS A 56 7.91 -9.85 8.77
C CYS A 56 9.06 -9.81 7.77
N ASP A 57 9.35 -8.66 7.18
CA ASP A 57 10.44 -8.53 6.23
C ASP A 57 11.78 -8.40 6.96
N GLY A 58 12.78 -9.10 6.45
CA GLY A 58 14.13 -9.07 7.00
C GLY A 58 15.18 -9.10 5.91
N GLY A 59 16.45 -9.20 6.30
CA GLY A 59 17.58 -9.36 5.38
C GLY A 59 17.59 -8.30 4.28
N ASP A 60 17.63 -8.76 3.04
CA ASP A 60 17.77 -7.89 1.87
C ASP A 60 16.60 -6.92 1.71
N LEU A 61 15.38 -7.32 2.05
CA LEU A 61 14.22 -6.43 1.94
C LEU A 61 14.36 -5.19 2.82
N ARG A 62 14.93 -5.33 4.01
CA ARG A 62 15.18 -4.19 4.90
C ARG A 62 16.29 -3.27 4.38
N LEU A 63 17.20 -3.80 3.59
CA LEU A 63 18.22 -2.99 2.93
C LEU A 63 17.67 -2.27 1.70
N MET A 64 16.72 -2.88 1.01
CA MET A 64 16.12 -2.33 -0.22
C MET A 64 15.04 -1.29 0.06
N TYR A 65 14.25 -1.49 1.10
CA TYR A 65 13.08 -0.67 1.40
C TYR A 65 13.07 -0.23 2.85
N ARG A 66 12.68 1.02 3.10
CA ARG A 66 12.56 1.60 4.43
C ARG A 66 11.23 1.20 5.08
N GLU A 67 11.12 1.41 6.39
CA GLU A 67 9.85 1.18 7.10
C GLU A 67 8.81 2.24 6.79
N LEU A 68 9.24 3.43 6.40
CA LEU A 68 8.38 4.56 6.09
C LEU A 68 8.85 5.19 4.78
N ASN A 69 7.91 5.45 3.88
CA ASN A 69 8.19 6.10 2.61
C ASN A 69 7.22 7.25 2.40
N ARG A 70 7.76 8.46 2.29
CA ARG A 70 6.97 9.66 2.04
C ARG A 70 7.44 10.32 0.76
N PHE A 71 6.50 10.61 -0.13
CA PHE A 71 6.81 11.14 -1.46
C PHE A 71 5.60 11.87 -2.04
N LYS A 72 5.81 12.59 -3.13
CA LYS A 72 4.72 13.18 -3.89
C LYS A 72 4.42 12.36 -5.13
N CYS A 73 3.13 12.20 -5.40
CA CYS A 73 2.62 11.66 -6.64
C CYS A 73 1.64 12.69 -7.20
N GLU A 74 1.89 13.22 -8.38
CA GLU A 74 1.21 14.41 -8.85
C GLU A 74 1.37 15.53 -7.79
N ASP A 75 0.28 16.13 -7.34
CA ASP A 75 0.33 17.15 -6.28
C ASP A 75 -0.09 16.57 -4.92
N VAL A 76 -0.13 15.24 -4.79
CA VAL A 76 -0.54 14.56 -3.56
C VAL A 76 0.67 14.12 -2.76
N ASP A 77 0.68 14.50 -1.48
CA ASP A 77 1.66 14.05 -0.49
C ASP A 77 1.24 12.68 0.03
N VAL A 78 2.05 11.66 -0.25
CA VAL A 78 1.75 10.25 0.08
C VAL A 78 2.68 9.76 1.18
N LEU A 79 2.12 9.10 2.17
CA LEU A 79 2.88 8.42 3.21
C LEU A 79 2.47 6.94 3.24
N ILE A 80 3.46 6.06 3.17
CA ILE A 80 3.25 4.61 3.30
C ILE A 80 4.01 4.11 4.52
N LYS A 81 3.32 3.38 5.39
CA LYS A 81 3.92 2.69 6.53
C LYS A 81 3.15 1.41 6.78
N HIS A 82 3.87 0.29 6.95
CA HIS A 82 3.21 -1.03 7.07
C HIS A 82 2.28 -1.09 8.28
N ILE A 83 2.77 -0.78 9.47
CA ILE A 83 1.95 -0.77 10.69
C ILE A 83 1.51 0.67 10.94
N GLY A 84 0.29 1.01 10.51
CA GLY A 84 -0.21 2.38 10.57
C GLY A 84 -1.49 2.57 11.37
N GLY A 85 -2.20 1.49 11.67
CA GLY A 85 -3.52 1.60 12.27
C GLY A 85 -4.56 2.13 11.27
N TYR A 86 -5.50 2.93 11.76
CA TYR A 86 -6.59 3.44 10.94
C TYR A 86 -7.14 4.73 11.56
N PRO A 87 -7.95 5.51 10.84
CA PRO A 87 -8.52 6.76 11.38
C PRO A 87 -9.26 6.53 12.69
N GLY A 88 -8.90 7.33 13.69
CA GLY A 88 -9.41 7.20 15.06
C GLY A 88 -8.56 6.31 15.95
N ASN A 89 -7.65 5.52 15.38
CA ASN A 89 -6.77 4.63 16.14
C ASN A 89 -5.47 4.36 15.37
N TYR A 90 -4.77 5.43 14.99
CA TYR A 90 -3.49 5.29 14.32
C TYR A 90 -2.45 4.66 15.25
N ASP A 91 -1.55 3.88 14.66
CA ASP A 91 -0.48 3.25 15.44
C ASP A 91 0.41 4.30 16.09
N ALA A 92 0.86 4.03 17.32
CA ALA A 92 1.70 4.95 18.08
C ALA A 92 2.98 5.34 17.33
N SER A 93 3.53 4.43 16.53
CA SER A 93 4.78 4.67 15.78
C SER A 93 4.68 5.74 14.70
N VAL A 94 3.47 6.08 14.25
CA VAL A 94 3.26 7.03 13.14
C VAL A 94 2.31 8.17 13.53
N ARG A 95 1.66 8.07 14.68
CA ARG A 95 0.61 9.02 15.10
C ARG A 95 1.11 10.46 15.16
N SER A 96 2.26 10.70 15.79
CA SER A 96 2.78 12.06 15.91
C SER A 96 3.11 12.68 14.55
N THR A 97 3.63 11.89 13.63
CA THR A 97 3.92 12.34 12.25
C THR A 97 2.65 12.74 11.53
N LEU A 98 1.60 11.92 11.64
CA LEU A 98 0.32 12.18 10.99
C LEU A 98 -0.34 13.45 11.52
N PHE A 99 -0.29 13.70 12.83
CA PHE A 99 -0.89 14.89 13.41
C PHE A 99 -0.05 16.14 13.19
N ALA A 100 1.28 16.04 13.23
CA ALA A 100 2.16 17.20 13.04
C ALA A 100 2.23 17.66 11.58
N ASN A 101 2.21 16.71 10.64
CA ASN A 101 2.35 17.00 9.22
C ASN A 101 1.56 15.98 8.39
N PRO A 102 0.23 16.11 8.34
CA PRO A 102 -0.62 15.11 7.68
C PRO A 102 -0.33 14.99 6.18
N PRO A 103 -0.16 13.77 5.67
CA PRO A 103 -0.18 13.55 4.23
C PRO A 103 -1.61 13.70 3.70
N GLN A 104 -1.77 13.75 2.40
CA GLN A 104 -3.10 13.73 1.78
C GLN A 104 -3.57 12.30 1.54
N LEU A 105 -2.63 11.35 1.40
CA LEU A 105 -2.90 9.92 1.26
C LEU A 105 -2.00 9.16 2.22
N PHE A 106 -2.62 8.35 3.09
CA PHE A 106 -1.91 7.48 4.03
C PHE A 106 -2.25 6.03 3.75
N ILE A 107 -1.24 5.24 3.36
CA ILE A 107 -1.40 3.83 3.02
C ILE A 107 -0.72 2.98 4.09
N ALA A 108 -1.45 1.98 4.58
CA ALA A 108 -0.93 1.02 5.54
C ALA A 108 -1.36 -0.41 5.18
N GLY A 109 -0.77 -1.39 5.83
CA GLY A 109 -1.10 -2.80 5.69
C GLY A 109 -1.25 -3.46 7.04
N HIS A 110 -0.61 -4.61 7.22
CA HIS A 110 -0.48 -5.36 8.47
C HIS A 110 -1.75 -6.06 8.97
N SER A 111 -2.87 -5.36 9.06
CA SER A 111 -4.11 -5.95 9.58
C SER A 111 -4.75 -6.98 8.67
N HIS A 112 -4.37 -6.98 7.38
CA HIS A 112 -4.99 -7.77 6.32
C HIS A 112 -6.47 -7.40 6.07
N ILE A 113 -6.92 -6.27 6.63
CA ILE A 113 -8.30 -5.81 6.52
C ILE A 113 -8.37 -4.66 5.51
N LEU A 114 -9.10 -4.88 4.42
CA LEU A 114 -9.38 -3.84 3.45
C LEU A 114 -10.10 -2.68 4.12
N LYS A 115 -9.57 -1.47 3.98
CA LYS A 115 -10.20 -0.26 4.50
C LYS A 115 -9.89 0.94 3.61
N VAL A 116 -10.92 1.67 3.24
CA VAL A 116 -10.81 2.94 2.52
C VAL A 116 -11.66 3.94 3.29
N LYS A 117 -11.03 4.94 3.90
CA LYS A 117 -11.74 5.89 4.74
C LYS A 117 -11.09 7.27 4.68
N TYR A 118 -11.92 8.30 4.52
CA TYR A 118 -11.46 9.69 4.59
C TYR A 118 -11.50 10.17 6.03
N ASP A 119 -10.35 10.64 6.53
CA ASP A 119 -10.24 11.23 7.88
C ASP A 119 -10.45 12.74 7.78
N LYS A 120 -11.60 13.21 8.23
CA LYS A 120 -11.96 14.63 8.17
C LYS A 120 -11.13 15.49 9.11
N THR A 121 -10.65 14.92 10.20
CA THR A 121 -9.84 15.65 11.19
C THR A 121 -8.49 16.04 10.59
N LEU A 122 -7.86 15.14 9.85
CA LEU A 122 -6.54 15.35 9.27
C LEU A 122 -6.59 15.68 7.77
N ASN A 123 -7.76 15.65 7.16
CA ASN A 123 -7.95 15.86 5.71
C ASN A 123 -7.07 14.90 4.90
N LEU A 124 -7.08 13.63 5.26
CA LEU A 124 -6.34 12.61 4.53
C LEU A 124 -7.24 11.44 4.13
N LEU A 125 -6.92 10.83 2.99
CA LEU A 125 -7.52 9.58 2.59
C LEU A 125 -6.64 8.45 3.13
N HIS A 126 -7.24 7.54 3.89
CA HIS A 126 -6.57 6.34 4.39
C HIS A 126 -6.97 5.13 3.54
N ILE A 127 -5.95 4.37 3.12
CA ILE A 127 -6.15 3.13 2.38
C ILE A 127 -5.35 2.01 3.04
N ASN A 128 -6.00 0.90 3.33
CA ASN A 128 -5.37 -0.39 3.55
C ASN A 128 -5.89 -1.31 2.45
N PRO A 129 -5.04 -1.79 1.55
CA PRO A 129 -5.51 -2.58 0.42
C PRO A 129 -5.93 -4.01 0.80
N GLY A 130 -5.84 -4.36 2.07
CA GLY A 130 -6.03 -5.73 2.51
C GLY A 130 -4.82 -6.58 2.15
N ALA A 131 -4.90 -7.90 2.38
CA ALA A 131 -3.80 -8.79 2.05
C ALA A 131 -3.95 -9.31 0.61
N ALA A 132 -2.87 -9.22 -0.17
CA ALA A 132 -2.82 -9.78 -1.51
C ALA A 132 -2.39 -11.25 -1.51
N GLY A 133 -1.72 -11.69 -0.46
CA GLY A 133 -1.26 -13.06 -0.28
C GLY A 133 -2.25 -13.94 0.46
N ILE A 134 -1.80 -15.16 0.79
CA ILE A 134 -2.66 -16.18 1.40
C ILE A 134 -2.42 -16.38 2.89
N GLN A 135 -1.39 -15.75 3.46
CA GLN A 135 -1.06 -15.89 4.88
C GLN A 135 -1.98 -15.01 5.73
N GLY A 136 -2.63 -15.57 6.71
CA GLY A 136 -3.46 -14.86 7.67
C GLY A 136 -4.89 -15.36 7.73
N TRP A 137 -5.73 -14.59 8.43
CA TRP A 137 -7.12 -14.98 8.71
C TRP A 137 -8.14 -14.38 7.74
N HIS A 138 -7.69 -13.55 6.78
CA HIS A 138 -8.58 -12.91 5.81
C HIS A 138 -9.22 -13.95 4.89
N LYS A 139 -10.49 -13.71 4.56
CA LYS A 139 -11.28 -14.60 3.71
C LYS A 139 -11.08 -14.32 2.22
N GLU A 140 -10.77 -13.08 1.89
CA GLU A 140 -10.58 -12.64 0.51
C GLU A 140 -9.25 -11.91 0.36
N ARG A 141 -8.61 -12.13 -0.77
CA ARG A 141 -7.39 -11.42 -1.18
C ARG A 141 -7.81 -10.23 -2.02
N THR A 142 -7.22 -9.07 -1.75
CA THR A 142 -7.64 -7.84 -2.42
C THR A 142 -6.46 -7.02 -2.94
N LEU A 143 -6.74 -6.25 -3.99
CA LEU A 143 -5.86 -5.23 -4.55
C LEU A 143 -6.67 -3.95 -4.71
N ILE A 144 -5.98 -2.82 -4.82
CA ILE A 144 -6.65 -1.54 -5.13
C ILE A 144 -5.99 -0.91 -6.34
N ARG A 145 -6.82 -0.30 -7.21
CA ARG A 145 -6.36 0.65 -8.23
C ARG A 145 -6.94 2.00 -7.92
N LEU A 146 -6.12 3.04 -8.05
CA LEU A 146 -6.51 4.42 -7.75
C LEU A 146 -5.88 5.34 -8.79
N THR A 147 -6.66 6.28 -9.29
CA THR A 147 -6.13 7.34 -10.17
C THR A 147 -5.92 8.61 -9.37
N ILE A 148 -4.76 9.22 -9.51
CA ILE A 148 -4.42 10.51 -8.92
C ILE A 148 -4.23 11.52 -10.04
N GLU A 149 -4.99 12.60 -10.00
CA GLU A 149 -4.90 13.68 -10.97
C GLU A 149 -4.82 15.01 -10.23
N GLY A 150 -3.64 15.67 -10.30
CA GLY A 150 -3.39 16.85 -9.50
C GLY A 150 -3.48 16.51 -8.02
N LYS A 151 -4.48 17.06 -7.32
CA LYS A 151 -4.77 16.77 -5.92
C LYS A 151 -5.97 15.85 -5.73
N GLU A 152 -6.58 15.38 -6.81
CA GLU A 152 -7.80 14.61 -6.77
C GLU A 152 -7.55 13.12 -6.83
N PHE A 153 -8.37 12.37 -6.08
CA PHE A 153 -8.44 10.92 -6.14
C PHE A 153 -9.65 10.52 -6.97
N LYS A 154 -9.45 9.65 -7.95
CA LYS A 154 -10.50 9.21 -8.87
C LYS A 154 -10.48 7.71 -9.07
N ASP A 155 -11.62 7.16 -9.46
CA ASP A 155 -11.73 5.79 -9.97
C ASP A 155 -11.08 4.75 -9.06
N LEU A 156 -11.30 4.88 -7.74
CA LEU A 156 -10.83 3.87 -6.80
C LEU A 156 -11.60 2.58 -7.04
N GLU A 157 -10.86 1.50 -7.28
CA GLU A 157 -11.43 0.18 -7.53
C GLU A 157 -10.85 -0.82 -6.54
N VAL A 158 -11.71 -1.63 -5.94
CA VAL A 158 -11.29 -2.78 -5.14
C VAL A 158 -11.40 -4.02 -6.01
N ILE A 159 -10.31 -4.77 -6.10
CA ILE A 159 -10.26 -6.01 -6.88
C ILE A 159 -10.17 -7.17 -5.90
N THR A 160 -11.10 -8.10 -6.01
CA THR A 160 -11.12 -9.31 -5.18
C THR A 160 -10.54 -10.46 -5.99
N LEU A 161 -9.52 -11.11 -5.44
CA LEU A 161 -8.81 -12.21 -6.11
C LEU A 161 -9.34 -13.58 -5.68
N GLY A 162 -10.19 -13.62 -4.67
CA GLY A 162 -10.59 -14.84 -4.02
C GLY A 162 -9.47 -15.39 -3.13
N ARG A 163 -9.64 -16.60 -2.66
CA ARG A 163 -8.63 -17.25 -1.85
C ARG A 163 -8.47 -18.74 -2.27
#